data_a0e31a625ad524d951c0ac3ca5c4d9aa
#
_entry.id   a0e31a625ad524d951c0ac3ca5c4d9aa
#
_cell.length_a   1.000
_cell.length_b   1.000
_cell.length_c   1.000
_cell.angle_alpha   90.00
_cell.angle_beta   90.00
_cell.angle_gamma   90.00
#
_symmetry.space_group_name_H-M   'P 1'
#
loop_
_entity.id
_entity.type
_entity.pdbx_description
1 polymer ?
#
loop_
_entity_poly.entity_id
_entity_poly.type
_entity_poly.pdbx_seq_one_letter_code
_entity_poly.pdbx_strand_id
1 'polypeptide(L)'
;MLSSGQVLQNRYRIMALLGQGGMGAVYRAWDNRLNVPVAIKEMIPQPGLAPQMLDALRRQFHQEATILAQLSHPNLVRVSDFFEEGGNTYLVMEFVEGHSLADLIATYGPLPEAQVLDWAGQLLDALAYCHARGVIHRDIKPQNIIIRPDGRPVLVDFGLVKLWDPRDPRTQTVIRAMGTPEYAPPEQYGVAGHTDPRSDLYSLGATLYHALTGQAPPSATDRIVNPAALQPPRRISPQVSPSTEAAILRALALQPEARFQSAAEMRAALRGGAPPATVTPPRPSPPPIPETVPAAAPAPARPFPWLWVGVGAGAVLLAGLCCLVLMMSNLVRPGAFSLRASPTPTSTSTPTWTPTPTASPTATPVPTHTPTATPVPTPTFTPTPSCPPVSGPFAVLWQQYSDRLGCAVNQVRSSWMAQEHFERGQMFWREDNDRIAVIYNNGSWALYRDIWNEGDPEYSCPDANTPAQSPPTPRRGFGKIWCTYPAVRQGLGWATDYERGFHGTVQDFDRGTILRTDAGETHILFGDGAWIRP
;
A
#
# COMPACT_ATOMS: atom_id res chain seq x y z
N MET A 1 -7.56 -18.40 -2.64
CA MET A 1 -6.51 -18.83 -1.68
C MET A 1 -6.19 -20.28 -1.90
N LEU A 2 -4.91 -20.63 -1.84
CA LEU A 2 -4.44 -21.99 -1.97
C LEU A 2 -4.69 -22.79 -0.68
N SER A 3 -5.04 -24.06 -0.85
CA SER A 3 -5.26 -24.99 0.28
C SER A 3 -3.98 -25.78 0.60
N SER A 4 -3.80 -26.13 1.88
CA SER A 4 -2.72 -27.05 2.26
C SER A 4 -2.84 -28.38 1.51
N GLY A 5 -1.72 -28.88 0.98
CA GLY A 5 -1.66 -30.06 0.13
C GLY A 5 -1.86 -29.79 -1.37
N GLN A 6 -2.35 -28.62 -1.77
CA GLN A 6 -2.47 -28.25 -3.19
C GLN A 6 -1.09 -28.20 -3.84
N VAL A 7 -1.00 -28.66 -5.08
CA VAL A 7 0.27 -28.70 -5.84
C VAL A 7 0.15 -27.78 -7.05
N LEU A 8 1.08 -26.83 -7.13
CA LEU A 8 1.24 -25.91 -8.27
C LEU A 8 2.33 -26.44 -9.22
N GLN A 9 2.16 -26.27 -10.53
CA GLN A 9 3.09 -26.70 -11.58
C GLN A 9 3.56 -28.17 -11.45
N ASN A 10 2.74 -29.06 -10.85
CA ASN A 10 3.13 -30.42 -10.49
C ASN A 10 4.48 -30.50 -9.70
N ARG A 11 4.85 -29.42 -9.04
CA ARG A 11 6.15 -29.25 -8.39
C ARG A 11 6.05 -28.73 -6.97
N TYR A 12 5.30 -27.67 -6.75
CA TYR A 12 5.28 -26.96 -5.48
C TYR A 12 4.07 -27.35 -4.65
N ARG A 13 4.26 -28.10 -3.58
CA ARG A 13 3.19 -28.49 -2.66
C ARG A 13 3.05 -27.45 -1.55
N ILE A 14 1.89 -26.84 -1.44
CA ILE A 14 1.55 -25.88 -0.41
C ILE A 14 1.49 -26.56 0.95
N MET A 15 2.19 -26.01 1.94
CA MET A 15 2.26 -26.56 3.29
C MET A 15 1.44 -25.72 4.28
N ALA A 16 1.62 -24.41 4.29
CA ALA A 16 0.94 -23.49 5.21
C ALA A 16 0.90 -22.07 4.65
N LEU A 17 -0.06 -21.28 5.08
CA LEU A 17 -0.11 -19.83 4.88
C LEU A 17 0.89 -19.19 5.85
N LEU A 18 1.79 -18.33 5.36
CA LEU A 18 2.73 -17.55 6.16
C LEU A 18 2.21 -16.14 6.45
N GLY A 19 1.50 -15.55 5.49
CA GLY A 19 0.94 -14.23 5.62
C GLY A 19 -0.03 -13.90 4.49
N GLN A 20 -0.94 -12.97 4.75
CA GLN A 20 -1.90 -12.47 3.78
C GLN A 20 -1.96 -10.96 3.85
N GLY A 21 -2.06 -10.33 2.68
CA GLY A 21 -2.18 -8.89 2.54
C GLY A 21 -3.12 -8.51 1.41
N GLY A 22 -3.31 -7.22 1.21
CA GLY A 22 -4.23 -6.70 0.19
C GLY A 22 -3.89 -7.04 -1.26
N MET A 23 -2.71 -7.59 -1.54
CA MET A 23 -2.23 -7.92 -2.89
C MET A 23 -2.07 -9.43 -3.12
N GLY A 24 -2.39 -10.26 -2.13
CA GLY A 24 -2.19 -11.70 -2.24
C GLY A 24 -1.78 -12.33 -0.92
N ALA A 25 -1.18 -13.50 -1.02
CA ALA A 25 -0.79 -14.31 0.11
C ALA A 25 0.61 -14.92 -0.09
N VAL A 26 1.31 -15.16 1.00
CA VAL A 26 2.59 -15.86 1.00
C VAL A 26 2.42 -17.20 1.69
N TYR A 27 2.88 -18.25 1.05
CA TYR A 27 2.76 -19.62 1.53
C TYR A 27 4.13 -20.24 1.75
N ARG A 28 4.27 -21.05 2.78
CA ARG A 28 5.31 -22.06 2.85
C ARG A 28 4.92 -23.21 1.94
N ALA A 29 5.82 -23.62 1.05
CA ALA A 29 5.62 -24.74 0.16
C ALA A 29 6.85 -25.65 0.14
N TRP A 30 6.69 -26.83 -0.44
CA TRP A 30 7.74 -27.81 -0.64
C TRP A 30 7.98 -28.02 -2.13
N ASP A 31 9.21 -27.78 -2.59
CA ASP A 31 9.62 -28.12 -3.95
C ASP A 31 9.87 -29.63 -4.04
N ASN A 32 8.94 -30.36 -4.63
CA ASN A 32 9.03 -31.83 -4.75
C ASN A 32 10.17 -32.31 -5.68
N ARG A 33 10.71 -31.42 -6.54
CA ARG A 33 11.82 -31.78 -7.45
C ARG A 33 13.18 -31.60 -6.79
N LEU A 34 13.36 -30.49 -6.07
CA LEU A 34 14.61 -30.18 -5.37
C LEU A 34 14.64 -30.70 -3.94
N ASN A 35 13.48 -31.13 -3.42
CA ASN A 35 13.30 -31.63 -2.04
C ASN A 35 13.73 -30.58 -0.97
N VAL A 36 13.32 -29.33 -1.16
CA VAL A 36 13.63 -28.20 -0.26
C VAL A 36 12.37 -27.36 0.04
N PRO A 37 12.32 -26.68 1.20
CA PRO A 37 11.28 -25.71 1.48
C PRO A 37 11.47 -24.45 0.64
N VAL A 38 10.35 -23.87 0.17
CA VAL A 38 10.31 -22.61 -0.55
C VAL A 38 9.18 -21.72 0.00
N ALA A 39 9.29 -20.42 -0.20
CA ALA A 39 8.19 -19.49 -0.01
C ALA A 39 7.57 -19.14 -1.37
N ILE A 40 6.24 -19.13 -1.44
CA ILE A 40 5.52 -18.78 -2.68
C ILE A 40 4.62 -17.60 -2.38
N LYS A 41 4.85 -16.49 -3.09
CA LYS A 41 3.98 -15.32 -3.05
C LYS A 41 2.98 -15.43 -4.20
N GLU A 42 1.71 -15.58 -3.83
CA GLU A 42 0.57 -15.54 -4.75
C GLU A 42 0.13 -14.08 -4.93
N MET A 43 0.01 -13.65 -6.18
CA MET A 43 -0.56 -12.36 -6.54
C MET A 43 -1.98 -12.59 -7.05
N ILE A 44 -2.95 -12.05 -6.32
CA ILE A 44 -4.36 -12.15 -6.66
C ILE A 44 -4.79 -10.82 -7.28
N PRO A 45 -5.13 -10.78 -8.57
CA PRO A 45 -5.65 -9.57 -9.20
C PRO A 45 -6.92 -9.10 -8.50
N GLN A 46 -7.05 -7.80 -8.28
CA GLN A 46 -8.29 -7.27 -7.70
C GLN A 46 -9.46 -7.49 -8.66
N PRO A 47 -10.64 -7.91 -8.16
CA PRO A 47 -11.84 -8.05 -8.98
C PRO A 47 -12.22 -6.72 -9.64
N GLY A 48 -12.58 -6.77 -10.93
CA GLY A 48 -13.06 -5.58 -11.67
C GLY A 48 -11.99 -4.78 -12.41
N LEU A 49 -10.74 -5.23 -12.45
CA LEU A 49 -9.72 -4.61 -13.32
C LEU A 49 -10.03 -4.89 -14.79
N ALA A 50 -9.88 -3.87 -15.63
CA ALA A 50 -9.99 -4.03 -17.08
C ALA A 50 -8.92 -5.03 -17.59
N PRO A 51 -9.23 -5.88 -18.59
CA PRO A 51 -8.29 -6.88 -19.09
C PRO A 51 -6.92 -6.31 -19.50
N GLN A 52 -6.90 -5.15 -20.16
CA GLN A 52 -5.66 -4.49 -20.58
C GLN A 52 -4.82 -4.04 -19.38
N MET A 53 -5.46 -3.64 -18.28
CA MET A 53 -4.81 -3.27 -17.03
C MET A 53 -4.20 -4.49 -16.35
N LEU A 54 -4.93 -5.62 -16.34
CA LEU A 54 -4.46 -6.88 -15.80
C LEU A 54 -3.21 -7.39 -16.55
N ASP A 55 -3.23 -7.32 -17.88
CA ASP A 55 -2.08 -7.71 -18.71
C ASP A 55 -0.88 -6.78 -18.53
N ALA A 56 -1.11 -5.48 -18.33
CA ALA A 56 -0.05 -4.54 -18.00
C ALA A 56 0.59 -4.87 -16.65
N LEU A 57 -0.24 -5.16 -15.62
CA LEU A 57 0.23 -5.59 -14.30
C LEU A 57 1.06 -6.88 -14.37
N ARG A 58 0.61 -7.88 -15.13
CA ARG A 58 1.34 -9.15 -15.30
C ARG A 58 2.70 -8.92 -15.95
N ARG A 59 2.75 -8.15 -17.05
CA ARG A 59 4.02 -7.83 -17.72
C ARG A 59 5.00 -7.12 -16.80
N GLN A 60 4.53 -6.14 -16.04
CA GLN A 60 5.37 -5.42 -15.09
C GLN A 60 5.87 -6.36 -13.99
N PHE A 61 4.99 -7.19 -13.45
CA PHE A 61 5.33 -8.17 -12.42
C PHE A 61 6.39 -9.18 -12.91
N HIS A 62 6.27 -9.62 -14.16
CA HIS A 62 7.25 -10.50 -14.78
C HIS A 62 8.62 -9.79 -14.95
N GLN A 63 8.64 -8.53 -15.38
CA GLN A 63 9.88 -7.75 -15.49
C GLN A 63 10.56 -7.60 -14.13
N GLU A 64 9.82 -7.29 -13.09
CA GLU A 64 10.34 -7.16 -11.73
C GLU A 64 10.86 -8.48 -11.19
N ALA A 65 10.12 -9.57 -11.36
CA ALA A 65 10.57 -10.90 -11.00
C ALA A 65 11.90 -11.26 -11.68
N THR A 66 12.05 -10.90 -12.98
CA THR A 66 13.28 -11.10 -13.74
C THR A 66 14.46 -10.31 -13.14
N ILE A 67 14.24 -9.06 -12.74
CA ILE A 67 15.26 -8.24 -12.08
C ILE A 67 15.65 -8.83 -10.73
N LEU A 68 14.66 -9.20 -9.91
CA LEU A 68 14.89 -9.78 -8.58
C LEU A 68 15.63 -11.12 -8.65
N ALA A 69 15.36 -11.94 -9.66
CA ALA A 69 16.06 -13.21 -9.89
C ALA A 69 17.57 -13.03 -10.16
N GLN A 70 18.00 -11.84 -10.62
CA GLN A 70 19.41 -11.50 -10.85
C GLN A 70 20.10 -10.99 -9.58
N LEU A 71 19.35 -10.67 -8.51
CA LEU A 71 19.95 -10.22 -7.25
C LEU A 71 20.49 -11.42 -6.48
N SER A 72 21.75 -11.31 -6.06
CA SER A 72 22.41 -12.31 -5.20
C SER A 72 23.19 -11.59 -4.12
N HIS A 73 22.66 -11.61 -2.89
CA HIS A 73 23.29 -11.00 -1.73
C HIS A 73 22.90 -11.79 -0.46
N PRO A 74 23.81 -12.00 0.51
CA PRO A 74 23.53 -12.82 1.69
C PRO A 74 22.38 -12.32 2.55
N ASN A 75 22.06 -11.04 2.49
CA ASN A 75 20.99 -10.41 3.26
C ASN A 75 19.74 -10.08 2.41
N LEU A 76 19.60 -10.66 1.22
CA LEU A 76 18.41 -10.59 0.37
C LEU A 76 17.86 -11.99 0.12
N VAL A 77 16.54 -12.12 0.15
CA VAL A 77 15.88 -13.36 -0.27
C VAL A 77 16.16 -13.63 -1.75
N ARG A 78 16.48 -14.88 -2.08
CA ARG A 78 16.72 -15.29 -3.46
C ARG A 78 15.41 -15.71 -4.12
N VAL A 79 15.11 -15.13 -5.27
CA VAL A 79 14.03 -15.57 -6.17
C VAL A 79 14.56 -16.72 -7.03
N SER A 80 13.79 -17.81 -7.14
CA SER A 80 14.18 -19.03 -7.83
C SER A 80 13.30 -19.39 -9.02
N ASP A 81 12.04 -18.94 -9.03
CA ASP A 81 11.10 -19.27 -10.10
C ASP A 81 9.96 -18.24 -10.15
N PHE A 82 9.28 -18.18 -11.29
CA PHE A 82 8.13 -17.34 -11.54
C PHE A 82 7.22 -18.05 -12.55
N PHE A 83 5.92 -18.13 -12.28
CA PHE A 83 4.96 -18.76 -13.18
C PHE A 83 3.55 -18.22 -13.01
N GLU A 84 2.71 -18.53 -13.99
CA GLU A 84 1.28 -18.24 -13.95
C GLU A 84 0.50 -19.56 -13.95
N GLU A 85 -0.54 -19.64 -13.10
CA GLU A 85 -1.43 -20.78 -13.02
C GLU A 85 -2.81 -20.37 -12.50
N GLY A 86 -3.88 -20.87 -13.11
CA GLY A 86 -5.25 -20.58 -12.69
C GLY A 86 -5.64 -19.09 -12.75
N GLY A 87 -4.97 -18.29 -13.56
CA GLY A 87 -5.20 -16.86 -13.69
C GLY A 87 -4.47 -15.99 -12.65
N ASN A 88 -3.79 -16.60 -11.67
CA ASN A 88 -2.94 -15.95 -10.68
C ASN A 88 -1.47 -16.07 -11.08
N THR A 89 -0.66 -15.17 -10.54
CA THR A 89 0.78 -15.13 -10.76
C THR A 89 1.50 -15.48 -9.46
N TYR A 90 2.56 -16.28 -9.58
CA TYR A 90 3.30 -16.82 -8.45
C TYR A 90 4.78 -16.50 -8.56
N LEU A 91 5.36 -16.01 -7.45
CA LEU A 91 6.79 -15.81 -7.29
C LEU A 91 7.32 -16.81 -6.28
N VAL A 92 8.26 -17.65 -6.69
CA VAL A 92 8.91 -18.64 -5.81
C VAL A 92 10.25 -18.09 -5.32
N MET A 93 10.45 -18.14 -4.04
CA MET A 93 11.66 -17.65 -3.39
C MET A 93 12.16 -18.62 -2.33
N GLU A 94 13.40 -18.44 -1.91
CA GLU A 94 14.00 -19.17 -0.78
C GLU A 94 13.10 -19.03 0.46
N PHE A 95 12.80 -20.14 1.14
CA PHE A 95 12.21 -20.09 2.47
C PHE A 95 13.27 -19.74 3.48
N VAL A 96 13.22 -18.53 4.01
CA VAL A 96 14.17 -18.06 5.03
C VAL A 96 13.67 -18.51 6.40
N GLU A 97 14.39 -19.46 7.01
CA GLU A 97 14.12 -19.89 8.39
C GLU A 97 14.54 -18.80 9.38
N GLY A 98 13.70 -18.54 10.38
CA GLY A 98 13.96 -17.54 11.42
C GLY A 98 12.69 -16.87 11.92
N HIS A 99 12.87 -15.80 12.68
CA HIS A 99 11.80 -14.96 13.19
C HIS A 99 11.81 -13.61 12.50
N SER A 100 10.64 -13.03 12.24
CA SER A 100 10.63 -11.65 11.75
C SER A 100 11.14 -10.70 12.85
N LEU A 101 11.73 -9.59 12.44
CA LEU A 101 12.12 -8.55 13.38
C LEU A 101 10.89 -8.01 14.15
N ALA A 102 9.70 -8.04 13.53
CA ALA A 102 8.45 -7.70 14.21
C ALA A 102 8.14 -8.66 15.37
N ASP A 103 8.30 -9.98 15.15
CA ASP A 103 8.08 -10.99 16.20
C ASP A 103 9.09 -10.81 17.35
N LEU A 104 10.35 -10.49 17.03
CA LEU A 104 11.36 -10.23 18.04
C LEU A 104 11.02 -8.98 18.87
N ILE A 105 10.61 -7.90 18.23
CA ILE A 105 10.18 -6.68 18.93
C ILE A 105 8.94 -6.95 19.79
N ALA A 106 7.95 -7.67 19.26
CA ALA A 106 6.75 -8.02 20.01
C ALA A 106 7.05 -8.91 21.24
N THR A 107 8.04 -9.81 21.12
CA THR A 107 8.40 -10.75 22.18
C THR A 107 9.28 -10.12 23.24
N TYR A 108 10.28 -9.34 22.85
CA TYR A 108 11.34 -8.85 23.75
C TYR A 108 11.26 -7.36 24.05
N GLY A 109 10.37 -6.61 23.37
CA GLY A 109 10.33 -5.15 23.45
C GLY A 109 11.51 -4.50 22.75
N PRO A 110 12.03 -3.37 23.28
CA PRO A 110 13.21 -2.70 22.73
C PRO A 110 14.42 -3.63 22.70
N LEU A 111 15.08 -3.70 21.54
CA LEU A 111 16.24 -4.59 21.34
C LEU A 111 17.56 -3.88 21.66
N PRO A 112 18.63 -4.65 22.00
CA PRO A 112 19.94 -4.09 22.30
C PRO A 112 20.52 -3.30 21.12
N GLU A 113 21.00 -2.08 21.34
CA GLU A 113 21.51 -1.18 20.30
C GLU A 113 22.62 -1.84 19.46
N ALA A 114 23.60 -2.46 20.08
CA ALA A 114 24.71 -3.09 19.37
C ALA A 114 24.24 -4.14 18.35
N GLN A 115 23.23 -4.94 18.71
CA GLN A 115 22.65 -5.94 17.82
C GLN A 115 21.86 -5.31 16.66
N VAL A 116 21.05 -4.28 16.97
CA VAL A 116 20.27 -3.55 15.94
C VAL A 116 21.21 -2.84 14.96
N LEU A 117 22.33 -2.28 15.43
CA LEU A 117 23.33 -1.62 14.57
C LEU A 117 24.10 -2.60 13.70
N ASP A 118 24.40 -3.81 14.20
CA ASP A 118 25.00 -4.87 13.39
C ASP A 118 24.07 -5.26 12.23
N TRP A 119 22.80 -5.52 12.53
CA TRP A 119 21.80 -5.80 11.50
C TRP A 119 21.61 -4.64 10.52
N ALA A 120 21.56 -3.40 11.03
CA ALA A 120 21.47 -2.22 10.19
C ALA A 120 22.62 -2.11 9.20
N GLY A 121 23.84 -2.41 9.65
CA GLY A 121 25.02 -2.42 8.80
C GLY A 121 24.93 -3.43 7.64
N GLN A 122 24.44 -4.64 7.92
CA GLN A 122 24.26 -5.70 6.92
C GLN A 122 23.12 -5.35 5.94
N LEU A 123 22.00 -4.81 6.43
CA LEU A 123 20.87 -4.36 5.59
C LEU A 123 21.27 -3.19 4.70
N LEU A 124 22.08 -2.24 5.19
CA LEU A 124 22.58 -1.13 4.39
C LEU A 124 23.54 -1.59 3.29
N ASP A 125 24.32 -2.66 3.49
CA ASP A 125 25.11 -3.28 2.43
C ASP A 125 24.21 -3.91 1.35
N ALA A 126 23.14 -4.58 1.75
CA ALA A 126 22.15 -5.12 0.82
C ALA A 126 21.44 -4.02 0.03
N LEU A 127 21.05 -2.92 0.69
CA LEU A 127 20.42 -1.79 0.02
C LEU A 127 21.39 -1.08 -0.94
N ALA A 128 22.65 -0.88 -0.55
CA ALA A 128 23.66 -0.34 -1.46
C ALA A 128 23.82 -1.20 -2.72
N TYR A 129 23.81 -2.53 -2.56
CA TYR A 129 23.87 -3.48 -3.67
C TYR A 129 22.66 -3.36 -4.61
N CYS A 130 21.43 -3.23 -4.08
CA CYS A 130 20.20 -3.02 -4.85
C CYS A 130 20.21 -1.66 -5.57
N HIS A 131 20.50 -0.59 -4.84
CA HIS A 131 20.49 0.78 -5.36
C HIS A 131 21.49 0.99 -6.49
N ALA A 132 22.69 0.38 -6.41
CA ALA A 132 23.67 0.39 -7.48
C ALA A 132 23.18 -0.29 -8.78
N ARG A 133 22.11 -1.08 -8.70
CA ARG A 133 21.45 -1.76 -9.83
C ARG A 133 20.11 -1.13 -10.21
N GLY A 134 19.81 0.04 -9.67
CA GLY A 134 18.55 0.75 -9.92
C GLY A 134 17.32 0.11 -9.25
N VAL A 135 17.51 -0.81 -8.30
CA VAL A 135 16.42 -1.50 -7.60
C VAL A 135 16.18 -0.85 -6.25
N ILE A 136 14.93 -0.48 -5.99
CA ILE A 136 14.45 0.11 -4.74
C ILE A 136 13.47 -0.89 -4.10
N HIS A 137 13.64 -1.16 -2.81
CA HIS A 137 12.85 -2.18 -2.10
C HIS A 137 11.40 -1.74 -1.82
N ARG A 138 11.20 -0.50 -1.37
CA ARG A 138 9.91 0.19 -1.15
C ARG A 138 8.98 -0.35 -0.07
N ASP A 139 9.32 -1.45 0.60
CA ASP A 139 8.52 -2.01 1.69
C ASP A 139 9.38 -2.53 2.84
N ILE A 140 10.38 -1.75 3.25
CA ILE A 140 11.23 -2.08 4.40
C ILE A 140 10.44 -1.81 5.68
N LYS A 141 10.25 -2.86 6.46
CA LYS A 141 9.57 -2.82 7.76
C LYS A 141 9.94 -4.06 8.57
N PRO A 142 9.72 -4.10 9.88
CA PRO A 142 10.11 -5.22 10.73
C PRO A 142 9.54 -6.58 10.27
N GLN A 143 8.34 -6.60 9.69
CA GLN A 143 7.72 -7.84 9.18
C GLN A 143 8.49 -8.44 7.99
N ASN A 144 9.17 -7.60 7.22
CA ASN A 144 9.90 -7.99 6.00
C ASN A 144 11.40 -8.21 6.23
N ILE A 145 11.85 -8.28 7.49
CA ILE A 145 13.22 -8.60 7.87
C ILE A 145 13.18 -9.87 8.73
N ILE A 146 13.73 -10.97 8.21
CA ILE A 146 13.82 -12.24 8.91
C ILE A 146 15.21 -12.37 9.52
N ILE A 147 15.28 -12.59 10.82
CA ILE A 147 16.52 -12.88 11.53
C ILE A 147 16.69 -14.40 11.56
N ARG A 148 17.71 -14.89 10.87
CA ARG A 148 18.04 -16.33 10.81
C ARG A 148 18.59 -16.82 12.15
N PRO A 149 18.63 -18.15 12.38
CA PRO A 149 19.23 -18.73 13.61
C PRO A 149 20.70 -18.38 13.81
N ASP A 150 21.43 -18.07 12.73
CA ASP A 150 22.83 -17.61 12.77
C ASP A 150 22.96 -16.10 13.11
N GLY A 151 21.85 -15.41 13.38
CA GLY A 151 21.80 -13.99 13.72
C GLY A 151 21.78 -13.04 12.52
N ARG A 152 21.85 -13.54 11.30
CA ARG A 152 21.91 -12.74 10.07
C ARG A 152 20.52 -12.24 9.66
N PRO A 153 20.35 -10.94 9.41
CA PRO A 153 19.11 -10.39 8.86
C PRO A 153 19.00 -10.69 7.36
N VAL A 154 17.83 -11.10 6.90
CA VAL A 154 17.51 -11.26 5.49
C VAL A 154 16.28 -10.43 5.16
N LEU A 155 16.41 -9.52 4.19
CA LEU A 155 15.33 -8.70 3.69
C LEU A 155 14.50 -9.50 2.69
N VAL A 156 13.22 -9.64 2.98
CA VAL A 156 12.25 -10.39 2.18
C VAL A 156 11.18 -9.45 1.64
N ASP A 157 10.41 -9.94 0.69
CA ASP A 157 9.19 -9.29 0.21
C ASP A 157 9.39 -7.87 -0.38
N PHE A 158 10.10 -7.81 -1.51
CA PHE A 158 10.16 -6.58 -2.30
C PHE A 158 8.76 -6.11 -2.67
N GLY A 159 8.51 -4.81 -2.56
CA GLY A 159 7.22 -4.20 -2.84
C GLY A 159 6.86 -4.18 -4.33
N LEU A 160 6.86 -5.36 -4.98
CA LEU A 160 6.73 -5.55 -6.43
C LEU A 160 5.60 -4.75 -7.08
N VAL A 161 4.45 -4.68 -6.41
CA VAL A 161 3.26 -4.00 -6.95
C VAL A 161 3.31 -2.48 -6.76
N LYS A 162 4.29 -1.95 -6.02
CA LYS A 162 4.46 -0.50 -5.82
C LYS A 162 5.29 0.18 -6.93
N LEU A 163 5.80 -0.56 -7.92
CA LEU A 163 6.49 -0.02 -9.10
C LEU A 163 5.56 0.54 -10.18
N TRP A 164 4.25 0.48 -9.96
CA TRP A 164 3.24 0.97 -10.88
C TRP A 164 3.43 2.48 -11.19
N ASP A 165 3.13 2.85 -12.44
CA ASP A 165 3.30 4.23 -12.93
C ASP A 165 2.55 5.24 -12.04
N PRO A 166 3.25 6.16 -11.38
CA PRO A 166 2.64 7.21 -10.57
C PRO A 166 1.73 8.16 -11.37
N ARG A 167 1.77 8.08 -12.72
CA ARG A 167 0.91 8.87 -13.61
C ARG A 167 -0.48 8.27 -13.78
N ASP A 168 -0.74 7.03 -13.33
CA ASP A 168 -2.10 6.48 -13.31
C ASP A 168 -2.78 6.77 -11.95
N PRO A 169 -3.78 7.68 -11.91
CA PRO A 169 -4.47 8.05 -10.66
C PRO A 169 -5.11 6.87 -9.93
N ARG A 170 -5.47 5.80 -10.66
CA ARG A 170 -6.07 4.58 -10.11
C ARG A 170 -5.09 3.77 -9.29
N THR A 171 -3.81 3.86 -9.60
CA THR A 171 -2.74 3.14 -8.89
C THR A 171 -2.38 3.78 -7.55
N GLN A 172 -2.54 5.09 -7.42
CA GLN A 172 -2.27 5.82 -6.18
C GLN A 172 -3.23 5.42 -5.06
N THR A 173 -4.49 5.13 -5.39
CA THR A 173 -5.51 4.70 -4.43
C THR A 173 -5.18 3.32 -3.83
N VAL A 174 -4.67 2.40 -4.66
CA VAL A 174 -4.25 1.06 -4.23
C VAL A 174 -3.01 1.13 -3.35
N ILE A 175 -2.03 1.97 -3.68
CA ILE A 175 -0.81 2.17 -2.89
C ILE A 175 -1.13 2.74 -1.50
N ARG A 176 -2.06 3.67 -1.39
CA ARG A 176 -2.48 4.24 -0.10
C ARG A 176 -3.11 3.23 0.85
N ALA A 177 -3.81 2.23 0.33
CA ALA A 177 -4.49 1.22 1.13
C ALA A 177 -3.59 0.06 1.59
N MET A 178 -2.37 -0.09 1.04
CA MET A 178 -1.57 -1.33 1.14
C MET A 178 -0.22 -1.20 1.85
N GLY A 179 0.19 0.00 2.28
CA GLY A 179 1.42 0.20 3.06
C GLY A 179 1.14 0.22 4.56
N THR A 180 2.11 -0.19 5.37
CA THR A 180 2.13 0.08 6.81
C THR A 180 2.59 1.54 6.96
N PRO A 181 1.70 2.48 7.30
CA PRO A 181 1.94 3.92 7.14
C PRO A 181 3.12 4.43 7.97
N GLU A 182 3.44 3.78 9.07
CA GLU A 182 4.51 4.17 10.01
C GLU A 182 5.91 4.07 9.39
N TYR A 183 6.09 3.22 8.35
CA TYR A 183 7.39 2.98 7.71
C TYR A 183 7.50 3.61 6.32
N ALA A 184 6.40 4.06 5.75
CA ALA A 184 6.38 4.62 4.41
C ALA A 184 6.73 6.12 4.42
N PRO A 185 7.67 6.57 3.57
CA PRO A 185 8.01 7.98 3.48
C PRO A 185 6.94 8.81 2.75
N PRO A 186 6.91 10.15 2.93
CA PRO A 186 5.87 11.02 2.37
C PRO A 186 5.71 10.88 0.85
N GLU A 187 6.80 10.72 0.11
CA GLU A 187 6.79 10.60 -1.35
C GLU A 187 6.09 9.33 -1.85
N GLN A 188 5.89 8.33 -1.00
CA GLN A 188 5.09 7.15 -1.37
C GLN A 188 3.58 7.43 -1.37
N TYR A 189 3.13 8.55 -0.82
CA TYR A 189 1.73 8.94 -0.75
C TYR A 189 1.34 10.05 -1.74
N GLY A 190 2.30 10.74 -2.33
CA GLY A 190 2.09 11.91 -3.19
C GLY A 190 1.70 11.56 -4.63
N VAL A 191 0.91 12.45 -5.26
CA VAL A 191 0.50 12.33 -6.68
C VAL A 191 1.70 12.49 -7.64
N ALA A 192 2.75 13.18 -7.21
CA ALA A 192 3.96 13.46 -7.99
C ALA A 192 5.22 12.86 -7.35
N GLY A 193 5.07 12.02 -6.32
CA GLY A 193 6.20 11.49 -5.58
C GLY A 193 6.94 10.39 -6.34
N HIS A 194 8.20 10.64 -6.63
CA HIS A 194 9.11 9.64 -7.17
C HIS A 194 9.89 9.02 -6.01
N THR A 195 9.70 7.71 -5.79
CA THR A 195 10.53 6.96 -4.86
C THR A 195 11.92 6.76 -5.44
N ASP A 196 12.93 7.02 -4.62
CA ASP A 196 14.35 6.84 -4.93
C ASP A 196 15.06 6.06 -3.79
N PRO A 197 16.37 5.81 -3.86
CA PRO A 197 17.10 5.12 -2.79
C PRO A 197 16.88 5.69 -1.38
N ARG A 198 16.63 6.98 -1.25
CA ARG A 198 16.39 7.66 0.03
C ARG A 198 15.06 7.27 0.68
N SER A 199 14.12 6.75 -0.12
CA SER A 199 12.85 6.17 0.39
C SER A 199 13.11 4.92 1.23
N ASP A 200 14.02 4.03 0.78
CA ASP A 200 14.41 2.85 1.55
C ASP A 200 15.15 3.22 2.84
N LEU A 201 15.98 4.29 2.80
CA LEU A 201 16.70 4.76 3.98
C LEU A 201 15.76 5.34 5.04
N TYR A 202 14.68 6.00 4.64
CA TYR A 202 13.61 6.41 5.55
C TYR A 202 12.94 5.20 6.20
N SER A 203 12.53 4.22 5.40
CA SER A 203 11.84 3.02 5.86
C SER A 203 12.73 2.18 6.80
N LEU A 204 14.04 2.09 6.51
CA LEU A 204 15.00 1.48 7.42
C LEU A 204 15.13 2.30 8.71
N GLY A 205 15.21 3.64 8.63
CA GLY A 205 15.22 4.51 9.81
C GLY A 205 14.00 4.30 10.71
N ALA A 206 12.80 4.17 10.13
CA ALA A 206 11.57 3.85 10.85
C ALA A 206 11.61 2.46 11.50
N THR A 207 12.19 1.49 10.79
CA THR A 207 12.39 0.13 11.30
C THR A 207 13.37 0.11 12.50
N LEU A 208 14.48 0.82 12.41
CA LEU A 208 15.46 0.94 13.50
C LEU A 208 14.89 1.69 14.71
N TYR A 209 14.11 2.74 14.45
CA TYR A 209 13.37 3.44 15.51
C TYR A 209 12.50 2.44 16.29
N HIS A 210 11.68 1.65 15.57
CA HIS A 210 10.81 0.65 16.20
C HIS A 210 11.63 -0.41 16.97
N ALA A 211 12.69 -0.93 16.37
CA ALA A 211 13.52 -1.95 17.01
C ALA A 211 14.17 -1.47 18.32
N LEU A 212 14.59 -0.21 18.40
CA LEU A 212 15.26 0.36 19.57
C LEU A 212 14.31 0.90 20.64
N THR A 213 13.09 1.30 20.25
CA THR A 213 12.11 1.89 21.17
C THR A 213 10.99 0.93 21.58
N GLY A 214 10.80 -0.17 20.84
CA GLY A 214 9.63 -1.03 20.98
C GLY A 214 8.34 -0.40 20.46
N GLN A 215 8.39 0.80 19.88
CA GLN A 215 7.23 1.55 19.39
C GLN A 215 7.46 1.97 17.94
N ALA A 216 6.47 1.74 17.07
CA ALA A 216 6.52 2.26 15.70
C ALA A 216 6.51 3.80 15.73
N PRO A 217 7.26 4.47 14.85
CA PRO A 217 7.19 5.92 14.75
C PRO A 217 5.81 6.34 14.22
N PRO A 218 5.34 7.57 14.52
CA PRO A 218 4.15 8.12 13.88
C PRO A 218 4.35 8.19 12.36
N SER A 219 3.26 8.00 11.62
CA SER A 219 3.31 8.03 10.16
C SER A 219 3.84 9.37 9.63
N ALA A 220 4.37 9.36 8.41
CA ALA A 220 4.82 10.61 7.76
C ALA A 220 3.69 11.63 7.65
N THR A 221 2.46 11.19 7.41
CA THR A 221 1.28 12.06 7.34
C THR A 221 0.94 12.69 8.69
N ASP A 222 0.99 11.91 9.78
CA ASP A 222 0.75 12.45 11.12
C ASP A 222 1.81 13.49 11.50
N ARG A 223 3.06 13.27 11.09
CA ARG A 223 4.18 14.19 11.35
C ARG A 223 4.13 15.48 10.51
N ILE A 224 3.52 15.43 9.32
CA ILE A 224 3.24 16.64 8.53
C ILE A 224 2.24 17.53 9.26
N VAL A 225 1.20 16.92 9.84
CA VAL A 225 0.15 17.64 10.60
C VAL A 225 0.67 18.08 11.97
N ASN A 226 1.40 17.20 12.67
CA ASN A 226 1.99 17.48 13.99
C ASN A 226 3.49 17.12 14.00
N PRO A 227 4.39 18.07 13.70
CA PRO A 227 5.84 17.82 13.71
C PRO A 227 6.39 17.33 15.07
N ALA A 228 5.72 17.62 16.17
CA ALA A 228 6.11 17.17 17.50
C ALA A 228 5.69 15.71 17.83
N ALA A 229 4.95 15.06 16.96
CA ALA A 229 4.48 13.67 17.18
C ALA A 229 5.66 12.68 17.28
N LEU A 230 6.75 12.90 16.52
CA LEU A 230 7.93 12.04 16.58
C LEU A 230 8.75 12.34 17.83
N GLN A 231 8.73 11.44 18.79
CA GLN A 231 9.59 11.56 19.97
C GLN A 231 11.02 11.08 19.64
N PRO A 232 12.07 11.77 20.10
CA PRO A 232 13.44 11.28 19.96
C PRO A 232 13.60 9.90 20.60
N PRO A 233 14.32 8.95 19.97
CA PRO A 233 14.50 7.58 20.49
C PRO A 233 14.94 7.53 21.95
N ARG A 234 15.87 8.38 22.37
CA ARG A 234 16.40 8.43 23.75
C ARG A 234 15.38 8.89 24.78
N ARG A 235 14.29 9.51 24.37
CA ARG A 235 13.20 9.88 25.28
C ARG A 235 12.38 8.66 25.70
N ILE A 236 12.32 7.64 24.84
CA ILE A 236 11.61 6.37 25.07
C ILE A 236 12.58 5.34 25.63
N SER A 237 13.76 5.22 25.01
CA SER A 237 14.83 4.27 25.34
C SER A 237 16.14 5.04 25.65
N PRO A 238 16.37 5.47 26.91
CA PRO A 238 17.54 6.29 27.29
C PRO A 238 18.89 5.66 27.04
N GLN A 239 18.95 4.33 26.89
CA GLN A 239 20.16 3.56 26.57
C GLN A 239 20.65 3.73 25.13
N VAL A 240 19.85 4.25 24.23
CA VAL A 240 20.25 4.55 22.84
C VAL A 240 21.29 5.66 22.85
N SER A 241 22.38 5.47 22.10
CA SER A 241 23.45 6.47 22.02
C SER A 241 23.00 7.75 21.28
N PRO A 242 23.60 8.92 21.60
CA PRO A 242 23.29 10.16 20.92
C PRO A 242 23.56 10.12 19.39
N SER A 243 24.58 9.39 18.97
CA SER A 243 24.93 9.23 17.55
C SER A 243 23.88 8.43 16.80
N THR A 244 23.37 7.35 17.39
CA THR A 244 22.30 6.52 16.82
C THR A 244 20.98 7.29 16.75
N GLU A 245 20.60 8.01 17.80
CA GLU A 245 19.44 8.89 17.78
C GLU A 245 19.53 9.91 16.64
N ALA A 246 20.66 10.63 16.52
CA ALA A 246 20.85 11.61 15.46
C ALA A 246 20.75 11.00 14.06
N ALA A 247 21.32 9.81 13.85
CA ALA A 247 21.25 9.11 12.58
C ALA A 247 19.81 8.69 12.26
N ILE A 248 19.06 8.14 13.22
CA ILE A 248 17.66 7.75 13.02
C ILE A 248 16.79 8.96 12.70
N LEU A 249 16.92 10.05 13.46
CA LEU A 249 16.13 11.27 13.22
C LEU A 249 16.44 11.87 11.84
N ARG A 250 17.70 11.83 11.39
CA ARG A 250 18.09 12.26 10.05
C ARG A 250 17.48 11.36 8.98
N ALA A 251 17.52 10.04 9.13
CA ALA A 251 16.88 9.11 8.21
C ALA A 251 15.37 9.36 8.08
N LEU A 252 14.71 9.69 9.20
CA LEU A 252 13.30 10.00 9.29
C LEU A 252 12.93 11.43 8.87
N ALA A 253 13.85 12.24 8.33
CA ALA A 253 13.51 13.57 7.81
C ALA A 253 12.41 13.45 6.73
N LEU A 254 11.41 14.35 6.78
CA LEU A 254 10.29 14.30 5.83
C LEU A 254 10.76 14.64 4.41
N GLN A 255 11.68 15.59 4.28
CA GLN A 255 12.26 15.98 2.99
C GLN A 255 13.41 15.04 2.61
N PRO A 256 13.38 14.42 1.41
CA PRO A 256 14.44 13.50 0.96
C PRO A 256 15.85 14.11 0.97
N GLU A 257 15.95 15.42 0.71
CA GLU A 257 17.23 16.16 0.67
C GLU A 257 17.88 16.28 2.05
N ALA A 258 17.09 16.23 3.12
CA ALA A 258 17.57 16.29 4.50
C ALA A 258 18.02 14.91 5.03
N ARG A 259 17.69 13.81 4.31
CA ARG A 259 18.08 12.45 4.68
C ARG A 259 19.53 12.13 4.30
N PHE A 260 19.93 10.91 4.56
CA PHE A 260 21.15 10.35 3.96
C PHE A 260 20.95 10.19 2.45
N GLN A 261 21.96 10.54 1.67
CA GLN A 261 21.88 10.47 0.21
C GLN A 261 22.31 9.11 -0.33
N SER A 262 22.89 8.25 0.52
CA SER A 262 23.24 6.88 0.17
C SER A 262 23.23 5.96 1.40
N ALA A 263 23.10 4.65 1.16
CA ALA A 263 23.21 3.63 2.20
C ALA A 263 24.60 3.65 2.87
N ALA A 264 25.65 3.91 2.10
CA ALA A 264 27.01 4.03 2.64
C ALA A 264 27.15 5.20 3.62
N GLU A 265 26.54 6.34 3.32
CA GLU A 265 26.52 7.52 4.22
C GLU A 265 25.80 7.20 5.54
N MET A 266 24.62 6.60 5.48
CA MET A 266 23.86 6.19 6.67
C MET A 266 24.66 5.16 7.50
N ARG A 267 25.32 4.18 6.85
CA ARG A 267 26.15 3.20 7.53
C ARG A 267 27.33 3.83 8.28
N ALA A 268 28.00 4.81 7.66
CA ALA A 268 29.10 5.53 8.30
C ALA A 268 28.62 6.30 9.54
N ALA A 269 27.46 6.96 9.46
CA ALA A 269 26.88 7.71 10.58
C ALA A 269 26.50 6.77 11.75
N LEU A 270 25.89 5.59 11.48
CA LEU A 270 25.53 4.62 12.52
C LEU A 270 26.75 3.98 13.20
N ARG A 271 27.91 3.93 12.54
CA ARG A 271 29.17 3.45 13.12
C ARG A 271 29.91 4.49 13.98
N GLY A 272 29.32 5.66 14.19
CA GLY A 272 29.95 6.76 14.93
C GLY A 272 31.04 7.48 14.13
N GLY A 273 31.12 7.27 12.82
CA GLY A 273 31.93 8.07 11.91
C GLY A 273 31.37 9.50 11.84
N ALA A 274 32.23 10.50 11.97
CA ALA A 274 31.83 11.88 11.68
C ALA A 274 31.22 11.90 10.27
N PRO A 275 30.09 12.63 10.05
CA PRO A 275 29.55 12.77 8.71
C PRO A 275 30.69 13.30 7.81
N PRO A 276 30.85 12.76 6.59
CA PRO A 276 31.77 13.34 5.65
C PRO A 276 31.45 14.82 5.59
N ALA A 277 32.45 15.66 5.84
CA ALA A 277 32.29 17.10 5.82
C ALA A 277 31.55 17.45 4.54
N THR A 278 30.40 18.08 4.68
CA THR A 278 29.61 18.55 3.52
C THR A 278 30.63 19.31 2.68
N VAL A 279 30.96 18.76 1.51
CA VAL A 279 31.80 19.48 0.54
C VAL A 279 30.90 20.62 0.11
N THR A 280 31.01 21.73 0.79
CA THR A 280 30.44 22.99 0.35
C THR A 280 31.00 23.14 -1.06
N PRO A 281 30.19 23.22 -2.10
CA PRO A 281 30.71 23.45 -3.45
C PRO A 281 31.61 24.69 -3.31
N PRO A 282 32.82 24.70 -3.89
CA PRO A 282 33.73 25.82 -3.77
C PRO A 282 32.94 27.07 -4.16
N ARG A 283 32.87 28.02 -3.22
CA ARG A 283 32.23 29.31 -3.45
C ARG A 283 32.87 29.83 -4.73
N PRO A 284 32.09 30.14 -5.79
CA PRO A 284 32.68 30.66 -7.00
C PRO A 284 33.55 31.85 -6.58
N SER A 285 34.83 31.79 -6.91
CA SER A 285 35.75 32.87 -6.66
C SER A 285 35.12 34.15 -7.22
N PRO A 286 35.12 35.27 -6.50
CA PRO A 286 34.62 36.51 -7.06
C PRO A 286 35.37 36.74 -8.38
N PRO A 287 34.67 37.16 -9.46
CA PRO A 287 35.35 37.45 -10.71
C PRO A 287 36.46 38.47 -10.46
N PRO A 288 37.63 38.33 -11.09
CA PRO A 288 38.69 39.30 -10.94
C PRO A 288 38.15 40.69 -11.25
N ILE A 289 38.45 41.64 -10.38
CA ILE A 289 38.08 43.04 -10.56
C ILE A 289 38.71 43.48 -11.88
N PRO A 290 37.93 43.97 -12.87
CA PRO A 290 38.52 44.43 -14.12
C PRO A 290 39.43 45.63 -13.81
N GLU A 291 40.70 45.51 -14.20
CA GLU A 291 41.58 46.66 -14.28
C GLU A 291 40.93 47.74 -15.14
N THR A 292 40.82 48.93 -14.61
CA THR A 292 40.26 50.10 -15.28
C THR A 292 41.12 50.44 -16.52
N VAL A 293 40.62 49.98 -17.70
CA VAL A 293 41.15 50.45 -18.97
C VAL A 293 40.53 51.81 -19.29
N PRO A 294 41.28 52.80 -19.70
CA PRO A 294 40.76 54.14 -20.03
C PRO A 294 39.71 54.08 -21.14
N ALA A 295 38.61 54.79 -20.98
CA ALA A 295 37.47 54.85 -21.89
C ALA A 295 37.93 55.27 -23.29
N ALA A 296 37.77 54.37 -24.29
CA ALA A 296 37.81 54.68 -25.69
C ALA A 296 36.48 55.32 -26.16
N ALA A 297 36.57 56.32 -26.99
CA ALA A 297 35.45 57.12 -27.49
C ALA A 297 34.37 56.26 -28.21
N PRO A 298 33.10 56.66 -28.15
CA PRO A 298 32.00 55.86 -28.72
C PRO A 298 32.07 55.83 -30.27
N ALA A 299 32.07 54.64 -30.85
CA ALA A 299 31.91 54.43 -32.29
C ALA A 299 30.45 54.65 -32.73
N PRO A 300 30.20 55.14 -33.94
CA PRO A 300 28.86 55.50 -34.41
C PRO A 300 27.97 54.28 -34.57
N ALA A 301 26.72 54.37 -34.09
CA ALA A 301 25.68 53.36 -34.18
C ALA A 301 25.33 53.03 -35.64
N ARG A 302 25.41 51.74 -36.00
CA ARG A 302 24.91 51.23 -37.31
C ARG A 302 23.41 51.09 -37.22
N PRO A 303 22.62 51.47 -38.29
CA PRO A 303 21.17 51.33 -38.28
C PRO A 303 20.82 49.83 -38.41
N PHE A 304 19.89 49.38 -37.58
CA PHE A 304 19.32 48.04 -37.58
C PHE A 304 18.32 47.91 -38.77
N PRO A 305 18.48 46.89 -39.62
CA PRO A 305 17.59 46.79 -40.80
C PRO A 305 16.26 46.18 -40.40
N TRP A 306 15.23 46.97 -40.35
CA TRP A 306 13.84 46.59 -40.10
C TRP A 306 13.21 45.69 -41.18
N LEU A 307 13.92 45.43 -42.29
CA LEU A 307 13.39 44.65 -43.41
C LEU A 307 13.23 43.16 -43.15
N TRP A 308 13.90 42.57 -42.13
CA TRP A 308 13.84 41.13 -41.87
C TRP A 308 12.72 40.72 -40.88
N VAL A 309 12.14 41.65 -40.15
CA VAL A 309 11.04 41.37 -39.19
C VAL A 309 9.72 41.13 -39.92
N GLY A 310 9.51 41.79 -41.06
CA GLY A 310 8.28 41.62 -41.87
C GLY A 310 8.18 40.29 -42.63
N VAL A 311 9.34 39.69 -43.03
CA VAL A 311 9.34 38.45 -43.80
C VAL A 311 9.11 37.22 -42.93
N GLY A 312 9.55 37.24 -41.66
CA GLY A 312 9.32 36.16 -40.69
C GLY A 312 7.85 36.03 -40.27
N ALA A 313 7.14 37.14 -40.06
CA ALA A 313 5.74 37.14 -39.65
C ALA A 313 4.79 36.65 -40.75
N GLY A 314 5.10 36.96 -42.03
CA GLY A 314 4.31 36.50 -43.17
C GLY A 314 4.40 34.99 -43.43
N ALA A 315 5.58 34.37 -43.20
CA ALA A 315 5.77 32.93 -43.37
C ALA A 315 5.03 32.09 -42.31
N VAL A 316 4.94 32.56 -41.07
CA VAL A 316 4.21 31.87 -40.01
C VAL A 316 2.71 31.91 -40.24
N LEU A 317 2.17 33.01 -40.73
CA LEU A 317 0.73 33.14 -41.04
C LEU A 317 0.32 32.29 -42.26
N LEU A 318 1.19 32.17 -43.29
CA LEU A 318 0.93 31.31 -44.45
C LEU A 318 0.98 29.82 -44.09
N ALA A 319 1.90 29.41 -43.23
CA ALA A 319 1.98 28.02 -42.75
C ALA A 319 0.76 27.65 -41.90
N GLY A 320 0.30 28.55 -41.04
CA GLY A 320 -0.92 28.35 -40.22
C GLY A 320 -2.19 28.21 -41.09
N LEU A 321 -2.33 29.00 -42.14
CA LEU A 321 -3.49 28.93 -43.05
C LEU A 321 -3.48 27.64 -43.88
N CYS A 322 -2.31 27.15 -44.29
CA CYS A 322 -2.15 25.89 -45.03
C CYS A 322 -2.52 24.66 -44.13
N CYS A 323 -2.13 24.66 -42.85
CA CYS A 323 -2.52 23.61 -41.91
C CYS A 323 -4.04 23.59 -41.63
N LEU A 324 -4.68 24.76 -41.58
CA LEU A 324 -6.14 24.86 -41.37
C LEU A 324 -6.95 24.34 -42.57
N VAL A 325 -6.46 24.60 -43.80
CA VAL A 325 -7.10 24.11 -45.05
C VAL A 325 -6.92 22.59 -45.18
N LEU A 326 -5.77 22.03 -44.77
CA LEU A 326 -5.53 20.58 -44.78
C LEU A 326 -6.34 19.84 -43.69
N MET A 327 -6.62 20.47 -42.57
CA MET A 327 -7.51 19.88 -41.55
C MET A 327 -8.97 19.86 -41.98
N MET A 328 -9.44 20.90 -42.70
CA MET A 328 -10.82 20.96 -43.17
C MET A 328 -11.09 20.02 -44.35
N SER A 329 -10.09 19.66 -45.15
CA SER A 329 -10.26 18.72 -46.28
C SER A 329 -10.36 17.26 -45.88
N ASN A 330 -9.99 16.90 -44.63
CA ASN A 330 -10.11 15.54 -44.09
C ASN A 330 -11.44 15.23 -43.38
N LEU A 331 -12.34 16.23 -43.25
CA LEU A 331 -13.66 16.04 -42.60
C LEU A 331 -14.80 15.64 -43.56
N VAL A 332 -14.56 15.54 -44.86
CA VAL A 332 -15.58 15.15 -45.83
C VAL A 332 -15.13 13.95 -46.65
N ARG A 333 -15.27 12.75 -46.07
CA ARG A 333 -15.32 11.51 -46.85
C ARG A 333 -16.58 10.74 -46.48
N PRO A 334 -17.50 10.48 -47.42
CA PRO A 334 -18.65 9.61 -47.18
C PRO A 334 -18.19 8.16 -47.13
N GLY A 335 -18.36 7.53 -45.95
CA GLY A 335 -18.10 6.09 -45.76
C GLY A 335 -19.22 5.26 -46.40
N ALA A 336 -18.89 4.43 -47.38
CA ALA A 336 -19.79 3.41 -47.89
C ALA A 336 -19.95 2.30 -46.86
N PHE A 337 -21.16 2.08 -46.38
CA PHE A 337 -21.57 0.94 -45.59
C PHE A 337 -21.59 -0.33 -46.49
N SER A 338 -20.71 -1.28 -46.24
CA SER A 338 -20.78 -2.63 -46.79
C SER A 338 -21.27 -3.58 -45.71
N LEU A 339 -22.51 -4.05 -45.84
CA LEU A 339 -23.09 -5.11 -45.03
C LEU A 339 -22.47 -6.45 -45.43
N ARG A 340 -21.67 -7.03 -44.56
CA ARG A 340 -21.16 -8.40 -44.72
C ARG A 340 -21.89 -9.29 -43.72
N ALA A 341 -22.68 -10.21 -44.26
CA ALA A 341 -23.44 -11.24 -43.53
C ALA A 341 -22.51 -12.17 -42.75
N SER A 342 -22.87 -12.42 -41.50
CA SER A 342 -22.23 -13.38 -40.61
C SER A 342 -22.70 -14.80 -40.90
N PRO A 343 -21.85 -15.81 -40.98
CA PRO A 343 -22.30 -17.20 -41.12
C PRO A 343 -22.72 -17.77 -39.76
N THR A 344 -23.85 -18.42 -39.76
CA THR A 344 -24.44 -19.20 -38.66
C THR A 344 -23.54 -20.40 -38.30
N PRO A 345 -23.24 -20.66 -37.02
CA PRO A 345 -22.49 -21.86 -36.64
C PRO A 345 -23.41 -23.09 -36.66
N THR A 346 -23.00 -24.09 -37.43
CA THR A 346 -23.56 -25.43 -37.45
C THR A 346 -23.20 -26.17 -36.17
N SER A 347 -24.19 -26.67 -35.47
CA SER A 347 -24.05 -27.52 -34.28
C SER A 347 -23.48 -28.89 -34.63
N THR A 348 -22.29 -29.21 -34.15
CA THR A 348 -21.69 -30.53 -34.21
C THR A 348 -22.05 -31.30 -32.93
N SER A 349 -22.70 -32.44 -33.08
CA SER A 349 -23.09 -33.34 -32.01
C SER A 349 -21.88 -34.03 -31.36
N THR A 350 -21.76 -33.89 -30.04
CA THR A 350 -20.78 -34.60 -29.21
C THR A 350 -21.23 -36.05 -28.97
N PRO A 351 -20.38 -37.06 -29.11
CA PRO A 351 -20.74 -38.43 -28.75
C PRO A 351 -20.73 -38.63 -27.24
N THR A 352 -21.84 -39.13 -26.72
CA THR A 352 -22.02 -39.52 -25.32
C THR A 352 -21.32 -40.85 -25.06
N TRP A 353 -20.33 -40.86 -24.15
CA TRP A 353 -19.74 -42.09 -23.64
C TRP A 353 -20.58 -42.64 -22.48
N THR A 354 -21.10 -43.87 -22.62
CA THR A 354 -21.78 -44.61 -21.57
C THR A 354 -20.72 -45.31 -20.70
N PRO A 355 -20.67 -45.12 -19.37
CA PRO A 355 -19.75 -45.89 -18.54
C PRO A 355 -20.26 -47.33 -18.32
N THR A 356 -19.40 -48.30 -18.57
CA THR A 356 -19.58 -49.72 -18.23
C THR A 356 -19.36 -49.89 -16.71
N PRO A 357 -20.22 -50.65 -15.99
CA PRO A 357 -20.05 -50.87 -14.56
C PRO A 357 -18.89 -51.82 -14.30
N THR A 358 -17.88 -51.33 -13.53
CA THR A 358 -16.79 -52.17 -13.02
C THR A 358 -17.23 -52.85 -11.73
N ALA A 359 -17.01 -54.15 -11.66
CA ALA A 359 -17.36 -55.02 -10.53
C ALA A 359 -16.63 -54.61 -9.25
N SER A 360 -17.36 -54.60 -8.13
CA SER A 360 -16.91 -54.33 -6.78
C SER A 360 -16.02 -55.47 -6.27
N PRO A 361 -14.84 -55.20 -5.67
CA PRO A 361 -14.03 -56.24 -5.02
C PRO A 361 -14.62 -56.60 -3.65
N THR A 362 -14.70 -57.93 -3.40
CA THR A 362 -15.13 -58.56 -2.16
C THR A 362 -14.18 -58.19 -0.99
N ALA A 363 -14.74 -57.69 0.11
CA ALA A 363 -14.02 -57.35 1.31
C ALA A 363 -13.48 -58.57 2.05
N THR A 364 -12.17 -58.62 2.30
CA THR A 364 -11.52 -59.56 3.21
C THR A 364 -11.59 -59.00 4.63
N PRO A 365 -11.93 -59.79 5.66
CA PRO A 365 -12.02 -59.32 7.04
C PRO A 365 -10.63 -59.02 7.63
N VAL A 366 -10.45 -57.77 8.12
CA VAL A 366 -9.27 -57.34 8.86
C VAL A 366 -9.43 -57.69 10.34
N PRO A 367 -8.41 -58.22 11.05
CA PRO A 367 -8.51 -58.54 12.46
C PRO A 367 -8.62 -57.25 13.31
N THR A 368 -9.63 -57.25 14.19
CA THR A 368 -9.92 -56.16 15.11
C THR A 368 -8.88 -56.15 16.27
N HIS A 369 -7.94 -55.22 16.25
CA HIS A 369 -7.16 -54.87 17.43
C HIS A 369 -7.89 -53.73 18.16
N THR A 370 -8.36 -53.97 19.36
CA THR A 370 -8.94 -52.98 20.27
C THR A 370 -7.82 -52.01 20.71
N PRO A 371 -7.84 -50.73 20.36
CA PRO A 371 -6.86 -49.79 20.87
C PRO A 371 -7.18 -49.46 22.34
N THR A 372 -6.20 -49.71 23.21
CA THR A 372 -6.17 -49.22 24.59
C THR A 372 -6.11 -47.68 24.51
N ALA A 373 -7.11 -46.99 25.09
CA ALA A 373 -7.19 -45.55 25.12
C ALA A 373 -6.02 -44.97 25.94
N THR A 374 -5.08 -44.34 25.26
CA THR A 374 -4.10 -43.43 25.89
C THR A 374 -4.84 -42.15 26.30
N PRO A 375 -4.69 -41.66 27.55
CA PRO A 375 -5.38 -40.41 27.96
C PRO A 375 -4.86 -39.26 27.11
N VAL A 376 -5.78 -38.61 26.41
CA VAL A 376 -5.56 -37.35 25.66
C VAL A 376 -5.18 -36.29 26.68
N PRO A 377 -4.03 -35.59 26.57
CA PRO A 377 -3.73 -34.46 27.43
C PRO A 377 -4.83 -33.41 27.27
N THR A 378 -5.43 -33.05 28.39
CA THR A 378 -6.40 -31.94 28.49
C THR A 378 -5.74 -30.68 27.93
N PRO A 379 -6.36 -29.95 26.99
CA PRO A 379 -5.79 -28.71 26.47
C PRO A 379 -5.67 -27.73 27.63
N THR A 380 -4.44 -27.35 27.97
CA THR A 380 -4.17 -26.26 28.89
C THR A 380 -4.60 -24.99 28.18
N PHE A 381 -5.74 -24.43 28.61
CA PHE A 381 -6.18 -23.12 28.15
C PHE A 381 -5.13 -22.07 28.53
N THR A 382 -4.39 -21.57 27.55
CA THR A 382 -3.63 -20.34 27.71
C THR A 382 -4.65 -19.24 28.00
N PRO A 383 -4.56 -18.49 29.12
CA PRO A 383 -5.53 -17.45 29.38
C PRO A 383 -5.47 -16.42 28.26
N THR A 384 -6.58 -16.27 27.55
CA THR A 384 -6.81 -15.14 26.64
C THR A 384 -6.55 -13.86 27.43
N PRO A 385 -5.78 -12.89 26.95
CA PRO A 385 -5.56 -11.63 27.65
C PRO A 385 -6.93 -11.02 27.97
N SER A 386 -7.25 -10.91 29.25
CA SER A 386 -8.52 -10.36 29.70
C SER A 386 -8.53 -8.87 29.44
N CYS A 387 -9.37 -8.43 28.52
CA CYS A 387 -9.61 -7.01 28.31
C CYS A 387 -10.10 -6.33 29.58
N PRO A 388 -9.67 -5.10 29.88
CA PRO A 388 -10.28 -4.30 30.93
C PRO A 388 -11.80 -4.19 30.68
N PRO A 389 -12.63 -4.27 31.74
CA PRO A 389 -14.07 -4.18 31.56
C PRO A 389 -14.46 -2.83 30.98
N VAL A 390 -15.33 -2.86 29.97
CA VAL A 390 -15.91 -1.66 29.37
C VAL A 390 -17.03 -1.15 30.26
N SER A 391 -17.02 0.15 30.52
CA SER A 391 -18.07 0.84 31.28
C SER A 391 -18.88 1.78 30.37
N GLY A 392 -20.08 2.18 30.85
CA GLY A 392 -20.91 3.13 30.14
C GLY A 392 -21.91 2.50 29.15
N PRO A 393 -22.45 3.28 28.19
CA PRO A 393 -23.62 2.90 27.39
C PRO A 393 -23.39 1.72 26.43
N PHE A 394 -22.15 1.32 26.19
CA PHE A 394 -21.80 0.21 25.30
C PHE A 394 -21.35 -1.06 26.04
N ALA A 395 -21.36 -1.06 27.39
CA ALA A 395 -20.85 -2.20 28.16
C ALA A 395 -21.59 -3.52 27.85
N VAL A 396 -22.93 -3.50 27.74
CA VAL A 396 -23.73 -4.68 27.41
C VAL A 396 -23.44 -5.19 26.01
N LEU A 397 -23.34 -4.29 25.03
CA LEU A 397 -23.00 -4.64 23.63
C LEU A 397 -21.60 -5.20 23.54
N TRP A 398 -20.64 -4.60 24.26
CA TRP A 398 -19.29 -5.12 24.29
C TRP A 398 -19.25 -6.54 24.90
N GLN A 399 -19.94 -6.81 25.98
CA GLN A 399 -20.02 -8.16 26.55
C GLN A 399 -20.55 -9.19 25.55
N GLN A 400 -21.54 -8.81 24.75
CA GLN A 400 -22.14 -9.69 23.73
C GLN A 400 -21.24 -9.94 22.54
N TYR A 401 -20.39 -8.96 22.16
CA TYR A 401 -19.59 -9.00 20.93
C TYR A 401 -18.07 -8.86 21.18
N SER A 402 -17.61 -9.05 22.43
CA SER A 402 -16.20 -8.87 22.83
C SER A 402 -15.23 -9.71 21.99
N ASP A 403 -15.61 -10.94 21.64
CA ASP A 403 -14.78 -11.83 20.81
C ASP A 403 -14.49 -11.26 19.41
N ARG A 404 -15.39 -10.43 18.86
CA ARG A 404 -15.25 -9.79 17.57
C ARG A 404 -14.70 -8.37 17.66
N LEU A 405 -15.07 -7.62 18.69
CA LEU A 405 -14.63 -6.24 18.92
C LEU A 405 -13.24 -6.16 19.52
N GLY A 406 -12.86 -7.12 20.37
CA GLY A 406 -11.62 -7.07 21.12
C GLY A 406 -11.65 -6.11 22.30
N CYS A 407 -10.50 -5.57 22.68
CA CYS A 407 -10.37 -4.68 23.82
C CYS A 407 -10.70 -3.22 23.44
N ALA A 408 -11.24 -2.45 24.37
CA ALA A 408 -11.47 -1.02 24.16
C ALA A 408 -10.14 -0.27 24.03
N VAL A 409 -9.99 0.48 22.94
CA VAL A 409 -8.82 1.34 22.68
C VAL A 409 -8.94 2.67 23.42
N ASN A 410 -10.17 3.14 23.62
CA ASN A 410 -10.45 4.40 24.28
C ASN A 410 -11.74 4.32 25.12
N GLN A 411 -12.01 5.37 25.88
CA GLN A 411 -13.28 5.51 26.59
C GLN A 411 -14.37 5.99 25.64
N VAL A 412 -15.62 5.76 26.04
CA VAL A 412 -16.80 6.34 25.37
C VAL A 412 -16.67 7.86 25.33
N ARG A 413 -16.89 8.43 24.16
CA ARG A 413 -16.83 9.89 23.97
C ARG A 413 -17.95 10.39 23.06
N SER A 414 -18.28 11.66 23.17
CA SER A 414 -19.10 12.37 22.20
C SER A 414 -18.24 12.85 21.04
N SER A 415 -18.73 12.74 19.84
CA SER A 415 -18.10 13.28 18.63
C SER A 415 -19.13 13.97 17.77
N TRP A 416 -18.75 15.07 17.10
CA TRP A 416 -19.57 15.62 16.04
C TRP A 416 -19.51 14.67 14.85
N MET A 417 -20.67 14.37 14.27
CA MET A 417 -20.86 13.41 13.20
C MET A 417 -21.77 13.99 12.12
N ALA A 418 -21.60 13.52 10.90
CA ALA A 418 -22.57 13.71 9.82
C ALA A 418 -23.05 12.34 9.33
N GLN A 419 -24.30 12.29 8.86
CA GLN A 419 -24.94 11.11 8.29
C GLN A 419 -25.73 11.47 7.04
N GLU A 420 -25.71 10.59 6.05
CA GLU A 420 -26.52 10.67 4.84
C GLU A 420 -26.98 9.26 4.46
N HIS A 421 -28.26 9.09 4.12
CA HIS A 421 -28.82 7.81 3.70
C HIS A 421 -28.84 7.68 2.19
N PHE A 422 -28.72 6.44 1.75
CA PHE A 422 -28.70 6.05 0.35
C PHE A 422 -29.69 4.89 0.11
N GLU A 423 -30.04 4.62 -1.14
CA GLU A 423 -30.95 3.53 -1.50
C GLU A 423 -30.55 2.18 -0.91
N ARG A 424 -29.25 1.89 -0.78
CA ARG A 424 -28.70 0.60 -0.36
C ARG A 424 -27.69 0.71 0.78
N GLY A 425 -27.80 1.75 1.61
CA GLY A 425 -26.91 1.93 2.74
C GLY A 425 -26.90 3.35 3.29
N GLN A 426 -25.81 3.70 3.94
CA GLN A 426 -25.61 5.02 4.56
C GLN A 426 -24.14 5.34 4.72
N MET A 427 -23.82 6.62 4.88
CA MET A 427 -22.49 7.10 5.23
C MET A 427 -22.51 7.81 6.57
N PHE A 428 -21.43 7.65 7.34
CA PHE A 428 -21.16 8.42 8.56
C PHE A 428 -19.78 9.05 8.45
N TRP A 429 -19.70 10.35 8.67
CA TRP A 429 -18.45 11.06 8.92
C TRP A 429 -18.29 11.34 10.41
N ARG A 430 -17.04 11.34 10.90
CA ARG A 430 -16.71 11.63 12.30
C ARG A 430 -15.58 12.66 12.36
N GLU A 431 -15.80 13.74 13.12
CA GLU A 431 -14.82 14.80 13.34
C GLU A 431 -13.56 14.29 14.06
N ASP A 432 -13.71 13.39 15.03
CA ASP A 432 -12.61 12.93 15.89
C ASP A 432 -11.55 12.08 15.16
N ASN A 433 -11.83 11.58 13.99
CA ASN A 433 -10.88 10.81 13.17
C ASN A 433 -10.88 11.19 11.67
N ASP A 434 -11.71 12.14 11.27
CA ASP A 434 -11.81 12.66 9.91
C ASP A 434 -12.00 11.54 8.86
N ARG A 435 -12.89 10.58 9.18
CA ARG A 435 -13.16 9.41 8.32
C ARG A 435 -14.64 9.25 8.05
N ILE A 436 -14.93 8.67 6.88
CA ILE A 436 -16.26 8.34 6.42
C ILE A 436 -16.42 6.82 6.42
N ALA A 437 -17.31 6.32 7.27
CA ALA A 437 -17.76 4.93 7.25
C ALA A 437 -18.88 4.78 6.22
N VAL A 438 -18.69 3.95 5.21
CA VAL A 438 -19.68 3.58 4.20
C VAL A 438 -20.27 2.24 4.60
N ILE A 439 -21.56 2.22 4.89
CA ILE A 439 -22.28 1.08 5.43
C ILE A 439 -23.30 0.61 4.39
N TYR A 440 -23.20 -0.65 3.96
CA TYR A 440 -24.08 -1.23 2.95
C TYR A 440 -25.15 -2.12 3.58
N ASN A 441 -26.35 -2.14 3.01
CA ASN A 441 -27.48 -2.97 3.48
C ASN A 441 -27.23 -4.49 3.35
N ASN A 442 -26.16 -4.90 2.65
CA ASN A 442 -25.75 -6.29 2.57
C ASN A 442 -24.96 -6.79 3.80
N GLY A 443 -24.83 -5.96 4.85
CA GLY A 443 -24.10 -6.30 6.08
C GLY A 443 -22.60 -6.01 6.04
N SER A 444 -22.07 -5.46 4.95
CA SER A 444 -20.67 -5.05 4.84
C SER A 444 -20.49 -3.54 5.07
N TRP A 445 -19.28 -3.13 5.43
CA TRP A 445 -18.90 -1.73 5.56
C TRP A 445 -17.44 -1.49 5.17
N ALA A 446 -17.12 -0.24 4.85
CA ALA A 446 -15.75 0.18 4.52
C ALA A 446 -15.49 1.57 5.10
N LEU A 447 -14.22 1.84 5.44
CA LEU A 447 -13.80 3.12 6.02
C LEU A 447 -12.97 3.90 5.02
N TYR A 448 -13.36 5.15 4.77
CA TYR A 448 -12.66 6.08 3.89
C TYR A 448 -12.17 7.29 4.70
N ARG A 449 -11.09 7.90 4.25
CA ARG A 449 -10.69 9.22 4.76
C ARG A 449 -11.57 10.27 4.09
N ASP A 450 -12.00 11.29 4.83
CA ASP A 450 -12.59 12.47 4.20
C ASP A 450 -11.52 13.19 3.36
N ILE A 451 -11.81 13.40 2.10
CA ILE A 451 -10.91 14.03 1.12
C ILE A 451 -11.45 15.40 0.66
N TRP A 452 -12.54 15.86 1.26
CA TRP A 452 -13.08 17.18 1.03
C TRP A 452 -12.38 18.19 1.96
N ASN A 453 -12.03 19.36 1.43
CA ASN A 453 -11.42 20.44 2.21
C ASN A 453 -12.28 21.69 2.08
N GLU A 454 -12.20 22.57 3.06
CA GLU A 454 -12.83 23.89 3.00
C GLU A 454 -12.28 24.67 1.80
N GLY A 455 -13.18 25.07 0.87
CA GLY A 455 -12.83 25.69 -0.41
C GLY A 455 -12.98 24.77 -1.63
N ASP A 456 -13.10 23.44 -1.43
CA ASP A 456 -13.49 22.55 -2.52
C ASP A 456 -14.95 22.77 -2.94
N PRO A 457 -15.32 22.47 -4.21
CA PRO A 457 -16.71 22.53 -4.64
C PRO A 457 -17.60 21.67 -3.73
N GLU A 458 -18.75 22.19 -3.34
CA GLU A 458 -19.72 21.47 -2.53
C GLU A 458 -20.24 20.21 -3.24
N TYR A 459 -20.33 20.24 -4.57
CA TYR A 459 -20.69 19.11 -5.43
C TYR A 459 -19.46 18.69 -6.24
N SER A 460 -19.03 17.45 -6.09
CA SER A 460 -17.78 16.94 -6.66
C SER A 460 -17.95 16.12 -7.93
N CYS A 461 -19.20 15.83 -8.36
CA CYS A 461 -19.46 15.02 -9.55
C CYS A 461 -19.71 15.92 -10.79
N PRO A 462 -18.95 15.74 -11.90
CA PRO A 462 -19.17 16.51 -13.13
C PRO A 462 -20.57 16.35 -13.73
N ASP A 463 -21.18 15.17 -13.53
CA ASP A 463 -22.48 14.80 -14.10
C ASP A 463 -23.67 15.22 -13.22
N ALA A 464 -23.42 15.82 -12.05
CA ALA A 464 -24.42 16.07 -11.02
C ALA A 464 -24.62 17.57 -10.75
N ASN A 465 -24.53 18.41 -11.76
CA ASN A 465 -24.45 19.87 -11.65
C ASN A 465 -25.75 20.60 -11.28
N THR A 466 -26.74 19.95 -10.68
CA THR A 466 -27.96 20.66 -10.26
C THR A 466 -28.34 20.38 -8.81
N PRO A 467 -28.40 21.42 -7.97
CA PRO A 467 -28.71 21.31 -6.53
C PRO A 467 -30.13 20.82 -6.21
N ALA A 468 -30.99 20.67 -7.19
CA ALA A 468 -32.42 20.38 -7.04
C ALA A 468 -32.85 19.06 -7.69
N GLN A 469 -31.95 18.04 -7.77
CA GLN A 469 -32.36 16.74 -8.29
C GLN A 469 -33.03 15.89 -7.21
N SER A 470 -34.11 15.24 -7.60
CA SER A 470 -34.68 14.11 -6.85
C SER A 470 -34.36 12.84 -7.64
N PRO A 471 -33.50 11.94 -7.12
CA PRO A 471 -32.89 11.89 -5.78
C PRO A 471 -31.77 12.92 -5.55
N PRO A 472 -31.49 13.32 -4.30
CA PRO A 472 -30.45 14.30 -3.99
C PRO A 472 -29.06 13.81 -4.35
N THR A 473 -28.20 14.74 -4.78
CA THR A 473 -26.78 14.46 -5.01
C THR A 473 -26.01 14.64 -3.71
N PRO A 474 -25.19 13.67 -3.28
CA PRO A 474 -24.38 13.81 -2.07
C PRO A 474 -23.40 14.98 -2.19
N ARG A 475 -23.13 15.66 -1.05
CA ARG A 475 -22.29 16.86 -0.98
C ARG A 475 -21.02 16.64 -0.20
N ARG A 476 -20.08 17.58 -0.30
CA ARG A 476 -18.84 17.65 0.47
C ARG A 476 -18.10 16.31 0.50
N GLY A 477 -17.70 15.83 1.70
CA GLY A 477 -16.99 14.57 1.89
C GLY A 477 -17.74 13.35 1.37
N PHE A 478 -19.05 13.25 1.63
CA PHE A 478 -19.89 12.15 1.13
C PHE A 478 -19.99 12.18 -0.39
N GLY A 479 -20.24 13.37 -0.98
CA GLY A 479 -20.26 13.55 -2.43
C GLY A 479 -18.92 13.21 -3.06
N LYS A 480 -17.81 13.63 -2.43
CA LYS A 480 -16.46 13.37 -2.95
C LYS A 480 -16.13 11.88 -2.92
N ILE A 481 -16.49 11.16 -1.83
CA ILE A 481 -16.34 9.70 -1.74
C ILE A 481 -17.23 9.00 -2.77
N TRP A 482 -18.51 9.35 -2.84
CA TRP A 482 -19.48 8.75 -3.76
C TRP A 482 -19.10 8.94 -5.23
N CYS A 483 -18.55 10.09 -5.61
CA CYS A 483 -18.10 10.38 -6.97
C CYS A 483 -16.75 9.74 -7.30
N THR A 484 -15.83 9.73 -6.33
CA THR A 484 -14.46 9.25 -6.54
C THR A 484 -14.40 7.73 -6.61
N TYR A 485 -15.30 7.02 -5.89
CA TYR A 485 -15.27 5.57 -5.80
C TYR A 485 -16.49 4.93 -6.48
N PRO A 486 -16.36 4.45 -7.75
CA PRO A 486 -17.47 3.84 -8.48
C PRO A 486 -18.12 2.65 -7.73
N ALA A 487 -17.33 1.88 -6.98
CA ALA A 487 -17.85 0.78 -6.17
C ALA A 487 -18.77 1.27 -5.03
N VAL A 488 -18.47 2.43 -4.43
CA VAL A 488 -19.33 3.07 -3.43
C VAL A 488 -20.63 3.54 -4.07
N ARG A 489 -20.54 4.25 -5.20
CA ARG A 489 -21.69 4.70 -5.97
C ARG A 489 -22.59 3.54 -6.40
N GLN A 490 -22.02 2.48 -6.94
CA GLN A 490 -22.77 1.28 -7.35
C GLN A 490 -23.34 0.53 -6.15
N GLY A 491 -22.61 0.45 -5.04
CA GLY A 491 -23.03 -0.25 -3.84
C GLY A 491 -24.15 0.46 -3.10
N LEU A 492 -24.06 1.78 -2.94
CA LEU A 492 -25.02 2.59 -2.21
C LEU A 492 -26.24 3.03 -3.04
N GLY A 493 -26.06 3.28 -4.34
CA GLY A 493 -27.06 3.96 -5.16
C GLY A 493 -27.07 5.46 -4.93
N TRP A 494 -28.23 6.09 -5.14
CA TRP A 494 -28.44 7.52 -4.92
C TRP A 494 -28.72 7.82 -3.46
N ALA A 495 -28.41 9.04 -3.04
CA ALA A 495 -28.82 9.52 -1.72
C ALA A 495 -30.35 9.65 -1.64
N THR A 496 -30.92 9.33 -0.49
CA THR A 496 -32.36 9.39 -0.24
C THR A 496 -32.76 10.58 0.62
N ASP A 497 -31.80 11.17 1.31
CA ASP A 497 -31.94 12.40 2.09
C ASP A 497 -30.70 13.29 1.92
N TYR A 498 -30.63 14.37 2.70
CA TYR A 498 -29.48 15.27 2.73
C TYR A 498 -28.60 14.98 3.95
N GLU A 499 -27.30 15.25 3.80
CA GLU A 499 -26.33 15.23 4.89
C GLU A 499 -26.87 15.97 6.13
N ARG A 500 -26.89 15.30 7.29
CA ARG A 500 -27.31 15.81 8.58
C ARG A 500 -26.21 15.70 9.61
N GLY A 501 -25.79 16.83 10.19
CA GLY A 501 -24.84 16.87 11.29
C GLY A 501 -25.53 16.66 12.64
N PHE A 502 -24.87 15.99 13.59
CA PHE A 502 -25.34 15.75 14.94
C PHE A 502 -24.20 15.39 15.91
N HIS A 503 -24.43 15.46 17.21
CA HIS A 503 -23.52 14.90 18.20
C HIS A 503 -23.90 13.44 18.47
N GLY A 504 -22.99 12.52 18.15
CA GLY A 504 -23.14 11.10 18.43
C GLY A 504 -22.23 10.62 19.56
N THR A 505 -22.42 9.39 20.00
CA THR A 505 -21.59 8.71 20.99
C THR A 505 -20.78 7.60 20.31
N VAL A 506 -19.48 7.50 20.59
CA VAL A 506 -18.60 6.54 19.96
C VAL A 506 -17.60 5.93 20.94
N GLN A 507 -17.25 4.67 20.68
CA GLN A 507 -16.13 3.99 21.33
C GLN A 507 -15.44 3.10 20.31
N ASP A 508 -14.11 3.20 20.25
CA ASP A 508 -13.31 2.37 19.37
C ASP A 508 -12.69 1.21 20.14
N PHE A 509 -12.58 0.08 19.47
CA PHE A 509 -12.00 -1.17 19.93
C PHE A 509 -10.87 -1.58 18.98
N ASP A 510 -9.98 -2.46 19.41
CA ASP A 510 -8.87 -2.93 18.58
C ASP A 510 -9.33 -3.64 17.29
N ARG A 511 -10.54 -4.18 17.27
CA ARG A 511 -11.15 -4.86 16.13
C ARG A 511 -12.53 -4.32 15.76
N GLY A 512 -12.80 -3.04 15.98
CA GLY A 512 -14.06 -2.43 15.57
C GLY A 512 -14.42 -1.12 16.26
N THR A 513 -15.63 -0.65 15.99
CA THR A 513 -16.18 0.60 16.56
C THR A 513 -17.66 0.42 16.86
N ILE A 514 -18.12 0.92 17.99
CA ILE A 514 -19.54 1.11 18.29
C ILE A 514 -19.83 2.60 18.19
N LEU A 515 -20.82 2.97 17.40
CA LEU A 515 -21.34 4.33 17.29
C LEU A 515 -22.85 4.37 17.54
N ARG A 516 -23.31 5.44 18.17
CA ARG A 516 -24.73 5.70 18.41
C ARG A 516 -25.08 7.12 17.97
N THR A 517 -26.12 7.24 17.17
CA THR A 517 -26.64 8.53 16.69
C THR A 517 -27.41 9.26 17.80
N ASP A 518 -27.71 10.54 17.59
CA ASP A 518 -28.60 11.34 18.45
C ASP A 518 -30.04 10.80 18.47
N ALA A 519 -30.48 10.11 17.42
CA ALA A 519 -31.75 9.39 17.34
C ALA A 519 -31.75 8.07 18.12
N GLY A 520 -30.62 7.69 18.76
CA GLY A 520 -30.48 6.47 19.53
C GLY A 520 -30.13 5.22 18.70
N GLU A 521 -29.99 5.33 17.39
CA GLU A 521 -29.59 4.21 16.53
C GLU A 521 -28.14 3.81 16.82
N THR A 522 -27.93 2.53 17.05
CA THR A 522 -26.59 2.00 17.35
C THR A 522 -26.11 1.13 16.19
N HIS A 523 -24.86 1.34 15.80
CA HIS A 523 -24.18 0.55 14.76
C HIS A 523 -22.91 -0.04 15.34
N ILE A 524 -22.68 -1.33 15.13
CA ILE A 524 -21.44 -2.01 15.46
C ILE A 524 -20.72 -2.35 14.17
N LEU A 525 -19.55 -1.74 13.98
CA LEU A 525 -18.68 -1.92 12.82
C LEU A 525 -17.52 -2.82 13.25
N PHE A 526 -17.45 -4.04 12.73
CA PHE A 526 -16.39 -4.99 13.07
C PHE A 526 -15.19 -4.84 12.13
N GLY A 527 -13.99 -5.13 12.63
CA GLY A 527 -12.76 -5.06 11.87
C GLY A 527 -12.66 -6.07 10.72
N ASP A 528 -13.52 -7.08 10.69
CA ASP A 528 -13.66 -8.03 9.58
C ASP A 528 -14.49 -7.48 8.39
N GLY A 529 -14.92 -6.23 8.45
CA GLY A 529 -15.70 -5.57 7.40
C GLY A 529 -17.22 -5.84 7.48
N ALA A 530 -17.69 -6.57 8.48
CA ALA A 530 -19.12 -6.75 8.74
C ALA A 530 -19.66 -5.68 9.69
N TRP A 531 -20.96 -5.41 9.62
CA TRP A 531 -21.64 -4.52 10.56
C TRP A 531 -23.01 -5.07 10.96
N ILE A 532 -23.49 -4.61 12.09
CA ILE A 532 -24.85 -4.93 12.58
C ILE A 532 -25.48 -3.70 13.23
N ARG A 533 -26.81 -3.71 13.27
CA ARG A 533 -27.64 -2.82 14.09
C ARG A 533 -28.25 -3.70 15.18
N PRO A 534 -27.78 -3.63 16.42
CA PRO A 534 -28.21 -4.50 17.52
C PRO A 534 -29.62 -4.20 18.01
#